data_311e4f8e29ef7c7b41c223773f97487f
#
_entry.id   311e4f8e29ef7c7b41c223773f97487f
#
_cell.length_a   1.000
_cell.length_b   1.000
_cell.length_c   1.000
_cell.angle_alpha   90.00
_cell.angle_beta   90.00
_cell.angle_gamma   90.00
#
_symmetry.space_group_name_H-M   'P 1'
#
loop_
_entity.id
_entity.type
_entity.pdbx_description
1 polymer ?
#
loop_
_entity_poly.entity_id
_entity_poly.type
_entity_poly.pdbx_seq_one_letter_code
_entity_poly.pdbx_strand_id
1 'polypeptide(L)'
;MSPAGNADDVVNRVKEVRLAQGKTQEELGLTVGLTRQSIIAIEKGRFTPSIQTALRLAQALGTSVDRLFWLSGGGEDGAKT
;
A
#
# COMPACT_ATOMS: atom_id res chain seq x y z
N MET A 1 -17.67 -13.05 13.42
CA MET A 1 -17.17 -12.36 12.57
C MET A 1 -16.08 -12.95 11.94
N SER A 2 -15.95 -12.84 10.91
CA SER A 2 -14.97 -13.39 10.28
C SER A 2 -13.86 -12.59 10.41
N PRO A 3 -12.98 -12.96 10.98
CA PRO A 3 -11.93 -12.17 11.22
C PRO A 3 -11.11 -11.92 10.08
N ALA A 4 -10.58 -12.86 9.63
CA ALA A 4 -9.58 -12.63 8.71
C ALA A 4 -10.13 -12.43 7.37
N GLY A 5 -9.43 -11.90 6.51
CA GLY A 5 -9.83 -11.81 5.16
C GLY A 5 -11.08 -11.09 4.95
N ASN A 6 -11.47 -10.30 5.88
CA ASN A 6 -12.67 -9.61 5.67
C ASN A 6 -12.47 -8.47 4.75
N ALA A 7 -13.57 -7.95 4.31
CA ALA A 7 -13.57 -6.93 3.29
C ALA A 7 -12.96 -5.64 3.72
N ASP A 8 -12.70 -5.50 5.00
CA ASP A 8 -12.15 -4.24 5.50
C ASP A 8 -10.63 -4.24 5.58
N ASP A 9 -9.99 -5.33 5.23
CA ASP A 9 -8.54 -5.33 5.25
C ASP A 9 -8.01 -4.46 4.12
N VAL A 10 -7.00 -3.68 4.42
CA VAL A 10 -6.36 -2.87 3.41
C VAL A 10 -5.30 -3.71 2.72
N VAL A 11 -5.37 -3.77 1.41
CA VAL A 11 -4.34 -4.45 0.62
C VAL A 11 -3.68 -3.45 -0.28
N ASN A 12 -2.51 -3.76 -0.75
CA ASN A 12 -1.77 -2.82 -1.55
C ASN A 12 -0.91 -3.52 -2.59
N ARG A 13 -0.40 -2.73 -3.52
CA ARG A 13 0.55 -3.22 -4.51
C ARG A 13 1.84 -2.42 -4.47
N VAL A 14 2.21 -1.95 -3.30
CA VAL A 14 3.42 -1.16 -3.14
C VAL A 14 4.64 -1.94 -3.62
N LYS A 15 4.76 -3.20 -3.22
CA LYS A 15 5.90 -4.01 -3.62
C LYS A 15 5.94 -4.19 -5.13
N GLU A 16 4.80 -4.48 -5.72
CA GLU A 16 4.73 -4.71 -7.15
C GLU A 16 5.17 -3.48 -7.94
N VAL A 17 4.65 -2.32 -7.56
CA VAL A 17 4.98 -1.09 -8.26
C VAL A 17 6.44 -0.71 -8.01
N ARG A 18 6.90 -0.89 -6.77
CA ARG A 18 8.28 -0.59 -6.43
C ARG A 18 9.25 -1.42 -7.27
N LEU A 19 8.98 -2.71 -7.36
CA LEU A 19 9.85 -3.61 -8.12
C LEU A 19 9.82 -3.26 -9.61
N ALA A 20 8.65 -2.89 -10.11
CA ALA A 20 8.55 -2.52 -11.51
C ALA A 20 9.40 -1.29 -11.83
N GLN A 21 9.68 -0.47 -10.84
CA GLN A 21 10.49 0.73 -11.03
C GLN A 21 11.94 0.51 -10.60
N GLY A 22 12.29 -0.70 -10.20
CA GLY A 22 13.66 -1.01 -9.84
C GLY A 22 14.13 -0.38 -8.55
N LYS A 23 13.21 -0.06 -7.64
CA LYS A 23 13.57 0.59 -6.38
C LYS A 23 13.69 -0.43 -5.28
N THR A 24 14.62 -0.19 -4.35
CA THR A 24 14.74 -1.04 -3.18
C THR A 24 13.81 -0.51 -2.09
N GLN A 25 13.55 -1.35 -1.10
CA GLN A 25 12.75 -0.93 0.04
C GLN A 25 13.41 0.23 0.77
N GLU A 26 14.72 0.20 0.85
CA GLU A 26 15.43 1.26 1.53
C GLU A 26 15.31 2.58 0.76
N GLU A 27 15.45 2.52 -0.55
CA GLU A 27 15.32 3.73 -1.36
C GLU A 27 13.93 4.32 -1.23
N LEU A 28 12.92 3.49 -1.28
CA LEU A 28 11.56 3.99 -1.14
C LEU A 28 11.36 4.60 0.24
N GLY A 29 11.87 3.94 1.26
CA GLY A 29 11.76 4.47 2.62
C GLY A 29 12.37 5.86 2.73
N LEU A 30 13.57 6.01 2.19
CA LEU A 30 14.23 7.32 2.25
C LEU A 30 13.42 8.39 1.55
N THR A 31 12.82 8.05 0.43
CA THR A 31 12.04 9.03 -0.33
C THR A 31 10.80 9.49 0.44
N VAL A 32 10.15 8.58 1.15
CA VAL A 32 8.91 8.93 1.82
C VAL A 32 9.07 9.19 3.32
N GLY A 33 10.31 9.15 3.80
CA GLY A 33 10.55 9.44 5.22
C GLY A 33 10.23 8.29 6.15
N LEU A 34 10.35 7.06 5.67
CA LEU A 34 10.10 5.88 6.48
C LEU A 34 11.33 5.01 6.54
N THR A 35 11.36 4.13 7.53
CA THR A 35 12.44 3.16 7.62
C THR A 35 12.16 2.00 6.67
N ARG A 36 13.20 1.24 6.38
CA ARG A 36 13.04 0.04 5.58
C ARG A 36 12.07 -0.93 6.25
N GLN A 37 12.12 -1.03 7.57
CA GLN A 37 11.22 -1.91 8.30
C GLN A 37 9.77 -1.51 8.12
N SER A 38 9.49 -0.22 8.10
CA SER A 38 8.13 0.24 7.89
C SER A 38 7.65 -0.10 6.48
N ILE A 39 8.52 0.03 5.49
CA ILE A 39 8.16 -0.34 4.13
C ILE A 39 7.83 -1.83 4.06
N ILE A 40 8.67 -2.66 4.70
CA ILE A 40 8.44 -4.10 4.71
C ILE A 40 7.08 -4.40 5.34
N ALA A 41 6.77 -3.76 6.46
CA ALA A 41 5.51 -4.01 7.15
C ALA A 41 4.32 -3.58 6.30
N ILE A 42 4.44 -2.46 5.60
CA ILE A 42 3.37 -1.99 4.73
C ILE A 42 3.16 -2.99 3.58
N GLU A 43 4.24 -3.42 2.95
CA GLU A 43 4.13 -4.33 1.81
C GLU A 43 3.51 -5.66 2.20
N LYS A 44 3.74 -6.09 3.43
CA LYS A 44 3.17 -7.34 3.91
C LYS A 44 1.77 -7.19 4.47
N GLY A 45 1.25 -5.98 4.48
CA GLY A 45 -0.09 -5.75 5.00
C GLY A 45 -0.19 -5.76 6.50
N ARG A 46 0.94 -5.66 7.20
CA ARG A 46 0.94 -5.66 8.66
C ARG A 46 0.82 -4.29 9.25
N PHE A 47 0.99 -3.27 8.45
CA PHE A 47 0.95 -1.90 8.92
C PHE A 47 0.24 -1.08 7.86
N THR A 48 -0.83 -0.39 8.27
CA THR A 48 -1.57 0.47 7.37
C THR A 48 -1.06 1.90 7.57
N PRO A 49 -0.53 2.51 6.52
CA PRO A 49 0.04 3.86 6.69
C PRO A 49 -1.06 4.89 6.88
N SER A 50 -0.66 6.02 7.45
CA SER A 50 -1.56 7.15 7.54
C SER A 50 -1.88 7.66 6.15
N ILE A 51 -2.88 8.49 6.05
CA ILE A 51 -3.22 9.10 4.77
C ILE A 51 -2.03 9.88 4.22
N GLN A 52 -1.34 10.61 5.08
CA GLN A 52 -0.19 11.38 4.63
C GLN A 52 0.88 10.47 4.03
N THR A 53 1.18 9.38 4.71
CA THR A 53 2.19 8.45 4.22
C THR A 53 1.73 7.77 2.94
N ALA A 54 0.45 7.42 2.87
CA ALA A 54 -0.08 6.79 1.66
C ALA A 54 0.03 7.73 0.46
N LEU A 55 -0.25 9.00 0.67
CA LEU A 55 -0.11 9.99 -0.40
C LEU A 55 1.34 10.14 -0.82
N ARG A 56 2.26 10.12 0.13
CA ARG A 56 3.68 10.21 -0.19
C ARG A 56 4.16 8.99 -0.97
N LEU A 57 3.68 7.82 -0.58
CA LEU A 57 4.03 6.60 -1.30
C LEU A 57 3.51 6.65 -2.74
N ALA A 58 2.28 7.06 -2.91
CA ALA A 58 1.70 7.15 -4.24
C ALA A 58 2.47 8.14 -5.10
N GLN A 59 2.83 9.28 -4.53
CA GLN A 59 3.57 10.28 -5.25
C GLN A 59 4.96 9.77 -5.63
N ALA A 60 5.63 9.10 -4.70
CA ALA A 60 6.97 8.60 -4.96
C ALA A 60 6.96 7.51 -6.03
N LEU A 61 5.88 6.76 -6.13
CA LEU A 61 5.77 5.68 -7.08
C LEU A 61 5.03 6.08 -8.35
N GLY A 62 4.65 7.36 -8.46
CA GLY A 62 4.05 7.85 -9.68
C GLY A 62 2.65 7.34 -9.94
N THR A 63 1.91 7.07 -8.89
CA THR A 63 0.55 6.55 -9.02
C THR A 63 -0.36 7.29 -8.04
N SER A 64 -1.57 6.80 -7.86
CA SER A 64 -2.50 7.42 -6.94
C SER A 64 -2.78 6.48 -5.78
N VAL A 65 -3.29 7.02 -4.69
CA VAL A 65 -3.56 6.21 -3.51
C VAL A 65 -4.57 5.11 -3.82
N ASP A 66 -5.61 5.44 -4.57
CA ASP A 66 -6.65 4.45 -4.85
C ASP A 66 -6.16 3.34 -5.78
N ARG A 67 -5.09 3.57 -6.51
CA ARG A 67 -4.49 2.50 -7.31
C ARG A 67 -3.49 1.70 -6.53
N LEU A 68 -2.98 2.26 -5.44
CA LEU A 68 -1.94 1.62 -4.67
C LEU A 68 -2.52 0.85 -3.49
N PHE A 69 -3.62 1.32 -2.91
CA PHE A 69 -4.25 0.71 -1.74
C PHE A 69 -5.74 0.56 -1.99
N TRP A 70 -6.32 -0.52 -1.48
CA TRP A 70 -7.77 -0.70 -1.56
C TRP A 70 -8.20 -1.66 -0.48
N LEU A 71 -9.51 -1.77 -0.28
CA LEU A 71 -10.05 -2.69 0.69
C LEU A 71 -10.23 -4.05 0.07
N SER A 72 -9.87 -5.09 0.79
CA SER A 72 -9.73 -6.40 0.20
C SER A 72 -11.02 -6.94 -0.40
N GLY A 73 -12.14 -6.66 0.14
CA GLY A 73 -13.35 -7.13 -0.46
C GLY A 73 -14.05 -6.11 -1.29
N GLY A 74 -13.49 -4.92 -1.30
CA GLY A 74 -14.20 -3.80 -1.86
C GLY A 74 -14.06 -3.64 -3.34
N GLY A 75 -12.99 -4.18 -3.87
CA GLY A 75 -12.75 -3.98 -5.28
C GLY A 75 -13.89 -4.44 -6.13
N GLU A 76 -14.33 -5.64 -5.93
CA GLU A 76 -15.41 -6.09 -6.73
C GLU A 76 -16.69 -5.59 -6.22
N ASP A 77 -16.82 -5.33 -4.96
CA ASP A 77 -18.05 -4.75 -4.51
C ASP A 77 -18.19 -3.35 -4.96
N GLY A 78 -17.12 -2.63 -5.02
CA GLY A 78 -17.19 -1.30 -5.51
C GLY A 78 -17.74 -1.24 -6.88
N ALA A 79 -17.50 -2.26 -7.62
CA ALA A 79 -17.96 -2.26 -8.98
C ALA A 79 -19.44 -2.31 -9.05
N LYS A 80 -20.09 -2.83 -8.06
CA LYS A 80 -21.50 -2.87 -8.19
C LYS A 80 -22.17 -1.85 -7.40
N THR A 81 -21.55 -1.05 -6.71
CA THR A 81 -22.32 -0.02 -6.03
C THR A 81 -22.44 1.21 -6.85
#